data_409d24e327614c582a32b92ddbac2ca2
#
_entry.id   409d24e327614c582a32b92ddbac2ca2
#
_cell.length_a   1.000
_cell.length_b   1.000
_cell.length_c   1.000
_cell.angle_alpha   90.00
_cell.angle_beta   90.00
_cell.angle_gamma   90.00
#
_symmetry.space_group_name_H-M   'P 1'
#
loop_
_entity.id
_entity.type
_entity.pdbx_description
1 polymer ?
#
loop_
_entity_poly.entity_id
_entity_poly.type
_entity_poly.pdbx_seq_one_letter_code
_entity_poly.pdbx_strand_id
1 'polypeptide(L)'
;AQVNVAREELRRVFVTAEAGMIGANALIAETGSVMLITNEGNGDLVSTLPRLVIVIAGWEKIVPTFEDAAAQVRLLARSGTGQEITTYTSFITGPEPDCELHLVLIDNGRSAMWSDPDAREALRCIRCAACADVCPPYQVVGGHVFGYVYSGAIGLVNTPFHHGIQADAGPQSLCVSCNACATVCPVGIPLPQLILDQRARTVEALGLPLYKRAALMAFQWPSLFDAGARLAAVARVPLPIGGRARRPARDRALGRNFAGRSSGPWADSKARGLVVAYFLQCVADRLAPEQVDAAIGVLRACGANVVVPRGQHCCGLVAIDSGELRSARRLAKQTIATLEATSADYIVTGAASCAIAMLHELPRLLRDEPDWHERAERLAGRTLDLLTFVDRVADPPQLQADGGQQVTYHSFCQSTNVLGIAQLGPRLLRRAGVDVVDLPEMEVCCGFGGSASVDHPEVSRGIVTRKLDNVRSTGATVLCTDNPGCVLHLRGNAETAHLPIQVKHVAEVLARAIAR
;
A
#
# COMPACT_ATOMS: atom_id res chain seq x y z
N ALA A 1 25.52 -17.55 -34.46
CA ALA A 1 26.74 -16.88 -34.97
C ALA A 1 27.31 -15.90 -33.93
N GLN A 2 26.57 -14.89 -33.44
CA GLN A 2 27.06 -13.86 -32.50
C GLN A 2 27.57 -14.44 -31.18
N VAL A 3 26.86 -15.41 -30.60
CA VAL A 3 27.24 -16.08 -29.33
C VAL A 3 28.59 -16.81 -29.47
N ASN A 4 28.86 -17.43 -30.61
CA ASN A 4 30.14 -18.14 -30.85
C ASN A 4 31.31 -17.16 -30.95
N VAL A 5 31.13 -16.01 -31.60
CA VAL A 5 32.16 -14.95 -31.68
C VAL A 5 32.46 -14.42 -30.26
N ALA A 6 31.43 -14.09 -29.46
CA ALA A 6 31.61 -13.65 -28.08
C ALA A 6 32.32 -14.72 -27.22
N ARG A 7 31.98 -16.00 -27.42
CA ARG A 7 32.62 -17.12 -26.71
C ARG A 7 34.11 -17.24 -27.04
N GLU A 8 34.50 -17.10 -28.29
CA GLU A 8 35.89 -17.17 -28.70
C GLU A 8 36.71 -15.99 -28.15
N GLU A 9 36.17 -14.79 -28.19
CA GLU A 9 36.83 -13.61 -27.64
C GLU A 9 36.96 -13.69 -26.10
N LEU A 10 35.89 -14.05 -25.39
CA LEU A 10 35.94 -14.18 -23.95
C LEU A 10 36.85 -15.32 -23.48
N ARG A 11 36.96 -16.41 -24.26
CA ARG A 11 37.88 -17.51 -23.93
C ARG A 11 39.32 -17.03 -23.81
N ARG A 12 39.77 -16.15 -24.69
CA ARG A 12 41.12 -15.58 -24.61
C ARG A 12 41.32 -14.80 -23.32
N VAL A 13 40.32 -13.99 -22.97
CA VAL A 13 40.33 -13.19 -21.71
C VAL A 13 40.44 -14.10 -20.48
N PHE A 14 39.62 -15.15 -20.40
CA PHE A 14 39.64 -16.09 -19.27
C PHE A 14 41.00 -16.78 -19.11
N VAL A 15 41.62 -17.20 -20.23
CA VAL A 15 42.91 -17.93 -20.19
C VAL A 15 44.09 -17.03 -19.87
N THR A 16 44.02 -15.73 -20.17
CA THR A 16 45.13 -14.79 -19.97
C THR A 16 44.97 -13.88 -18.78
N ALA A 17 43.81 -13.93 -18.11
CA ALA A 17 43.56 -13.11 -16.94
C ALA A 17 44.44 -13.52 -15.74
N GLU A 18 45.13 -12.56 -15.14
CA GLU A 18 45.96 -12.76 -13.94
C GLU A 18 45.14 -12.71 -12.66
N ALA A 19 43.99 -12.00 -12.68
CA ALA A 19 43.07 -11.87 -11.58
C ALA A 19 41.63 -12.14 -12.01
N GLY A 20 40.86 -12.82 -11.15
CA GLY A 20 39.43 -13.04 -11.29
C GLY A 20 38.66 -12.43 -10.11
N MET A 21 37.58 -11.72 -10.43
CA MET A 21 36.67 -11.17 -9.39
C MET A 21 35.30 -11.78 -9.59
N ILE A 22 34.73 -12.33 -8.49
CA ILE A 22 33.44 -13.04 -8.54
C ILE A 22 32.62 -12.78 -7.27
N GLY A 23 31.30 -12.89 -7.38
CA GLY A 23 30.40 -12.96 -6.22
C GLY A 23 30.26 -14.39 -5.68
N ALA A 24 29.42 -14.56 -4.65
CA ALA A 24 29.06 -15.87 -4.12
C ALA A 24 27.55 -16.04 -4.07
N ASN A 25 27.05 -17.26 -4.30
CA ASN A 25 25.66 -17.62 -4.00
C ASN A 25 25.49 -17.85 -2.49
N ALA A 26 26.46 -18.54 -1.85
CA ALA A 26 26.55 -18.64 -0.41
C ALA A 26 28.01 -18.70 0.05
N LEU A 27 28.22 -18.37 1.34
CA LEU A 27 29.45 -18.57 2.08
C LEU A 27 29.12 -19.52 3.24
N ILE A 28 29.78 -20.68 3.30
CA ILE A 28 29.48 -21.71 4.28
C ILE A 28 30.41 -21.52 5.48
N ALA A 29 29.88 -21.11 6.63
CA ALA A 29 30.69 -20.80 7.81
C ALA A 29 31.38 -22.04 8.38
N GLU A 30 30.74 -23.21 8.34
CA GLU A 30 31.25 -24.47 8.84
C GLU A 30 32.55 -24.90 8.14
N THR A 31 32.67 -24.69 6.85
CA THR A 31 33.79 -25.16 6.03
C THR A 31 34.68 -24.04 5.49
N GLY A 32 34.26 -22.79 5.60
CA GLY A 32 34.93 -21.66 4.96
C GLY A 32 34.79 -21.66 3.43
N SER A 33 33.85 -22.44 2.89
CA SER A 33 33.69 -22.61 1.44
C SER A 33 32.84 -21.53 0.82
N VAL A 34 33.20 -21.14 -0.38
CA VAL A 34 32.40 -20.29 -1.28
C VAL A 34 31.60 -21.19 -2.21
N MET A 35 30.28 -21.06 -2.23
CA MET A 35 29.39 -21.78 -3.16
C MET A 35 29.08 -20.89 -4.36
N LEU A 36 29.31 -21.46 -5.55
CA LEU A 36 28.96 -20.87 -6.84
C LEU A 36 27.95 -21.75 -7.57
N ILE A 37 26.94 -21.14 -8.15
CA ILE A 37 25.92 -21.81 -8.97
C ILE A 37 25.87 -21.13 -10.33
N THR A 38 26.19 -21.87 -11.40
CA THR A 38 26.20 -21.37 -12.77
C THR A 38 25.61 -22.39 -13.75
N ASN A 39 25.14 -21.92 -14.90
CA ASN A 39 24.73 -22.78 -16.01
C ASN A 39 25.76 -22.79 -17.16
N GLU A 40 26.56 -21.73 -17.30
CA GLU A 40 27.48 -21.52 -18.40
C GLU A 40 28.96 -21.89 -18.06
N GLY A 41 29.26 -22.12 -16.78
CA GLY A 41 30.60 -22.40 -16.30
C GLY A 41 31.57 -21.21 -16.31
N ASN A 42 31.06 -20.00 -16.57
CA ASN A 42 31.87 -18.78 -16.59
C ASN A 42 32.39 -18.43 -15.18
N GLY A 43 31.58 -18.65 -14.15
CA GLY A 43 32.01 -18.49 -12.77
C GLY A 43 33.15 -19.42 -12.38
N ASP A 44 33.11 -20.66 -12.84
CA ASP A 44 34.18 -21.63 -12.62
C ASP A 44 35.48 -21.19 -13.29
N LEU A 45 35.44 -20.69 -14.55
CA LEU A 45 36.60 -20.16 -15.22
C LEU A 45 37.22 -18.97 -14.51
N VAL A 46 36.41 -18.04 -13.98
CA VAL A 46 36.89 -16.87 -13.24
C VAL A 46 37.52 -17.27 -11.89
N SER A 47 37.06 -18.34 -11.27
CA SER A 47 37.51 -18.75 -9.94
C SER A 47 38.62 -19.78 -9.94
N THR A 48 38.98 -20.38 -11.10
CA THR A 48 39.97 -21.47 -11.16
C THR A 48 41.19 -21.17 -12.08
N LEU A 49 41.05 -20.32 -13.10
CA LEU A 49 42.14 -20.04 -14.02
C LEU A 49 43.13 -18.97 -13.54
N PRO A 50 42.66 -17.83 -12.95
CA PRO A 50 43.56 -16.77 -12.50
C PRO A 50 44.36 -17.18 -11.25
N ARG A 51 45.57 -16.63 -11.13
CA ARG A 51 46.41 -16.82 -9.93
C ARG A 51 45.89 -16.03 -8.70
N LEU A 52 45.18 -14.96 -8.93
CA LEU A 52 44.52 -14.14 -7.89
C LEU A 52 43.01 -14.23 -8.07
N VAL A 53 42.31 -14.73 -7.07
CA VAL A 53 40.84 -14.77 -7.02
C VAL A 53 40.31 -13.90 -5.89
N ILE A 54 39.43 -12.97 -6.23
CA ILE A 54 38.78 -12.08 -5.27
C ILE A 54 37.29 -12.40 -5.25
N VAL A 55 36.81 -12.94 -4.13
CA VAL A 55 35.38 -13.19 -3.90
C VAL A 55 34.79 -12.04 -3.11
N ILE A 56 33.78 -11.38 -3.67
CA ILE A 56 33.07 -10.26 -3.02
C ILE A 56 31.66 -10.71 -2.67
N ALA A 57 31.30 -10.69 -1.39
CA ALA A 57 29.98 -11.10 -0.93
C ALA A 57 29.48 -10.24 0.22
N GLY A 58 28.16 -10.00 0.26
CA GLY A 58 27.53 -9.38 1.43
C GLY A 58 27.36 -10.37 2.58
N TRP A 59 27.25 -9.86 3.80
CA TRP A 59 26.99 -10.65 5.00
C TRP A 59 25.76 -11.55 4.88
N GLU A 60 24.76 -11.14 4.12
CA GLU A 60 23.54 -11.91 3.88
C GLU A 60 23.74 -13.21 3.07
N LYS A 61 24.98 -13.46 2.58
CA LYS A 61 25.33 -14.69 1.87
C LYS A 61 25.88 -15.79 2.77
N ILE A 62 26.13 -15.48 4.05
CA ILE A 62 26.65 -16.46 5.00
C ILE A 62 25.53 -17.42 5.42
N VAL A 63 25.80 -18.71 5.28
CA VAL A 63 24.95 -19.79 5.80
C VAL A 63 25.74 -20.59 6.84
N PRO A 64 25.11 -21.11 7.92
CA PRO A 64 25.80 -21.81 8.98
C PRO A 64 26.50 -23.09 8.51
N THR A 65 25.78 -23.94 7.78
CA THR A 65 26.20 -25.30 7.46
C THR A 65 26.19 -25.59 5.98
N PHE A 66 26.83 -26.68 5.58
CA PHE A 66 26.76 -27.21 4.21
C PHE A 66 25.35 -27.69 3.86
N GLU A 67 24.59 -28.18 4.83
CA GLU A 67 23.20 -28.60 4.62
C GLU A 67 22.29 -27.41 4.24
N ASP A 68 22.47 -26.25 4.89
CA ASP A 68 21.76 -25.01 4.54
C ASP A 68 22.08 -24.56 3.11
N ALA A 69 23.36 -24.66 2.69
CA ALA A 69 23.76 -24.39 1.32
C ALA A 69 23.14 -25.38 0.32
N ALA A 70 23.07 -26.67 0.67
CA ALA A 70 22.43 -27.68 -0.17
C ALA A 70 20.92 -27.43 -0.34
N ALA A 71 20.25 -26.91 0.67
CA ALA A 71 18.85 -26.48 0.55
C ALA A 71 18.68 -25.36 -0.49
N GLN A 72 19.61 -24.39 -0.53
CA GLN A 72 19.61 -23.35 -1.55
C GLN A 72 19.83 -23.93 -2.97
N VAL A 73 20.75 -24.87 -3.15
CA VAL A 73 20.99 -25.53 -4.45
C VAL A 73 19.70 -26.17 -4.99
N ARG A 74 18.93 -26.84 -4.13
CA ARG A 74 17.66 -27.50 -4.49
C ARG A 74 16.58 -26.53 -4.95
N LEU A 75 16.59 -25.28 -4.49
CA LEU A 75 15.54 -24.29 -4.73
C LEU A 75 15.92 -23.28 -5.81
N LEU A 76 17.20 -22.93 -5.94
CA LEU A 76 17.64 -21.77 -6.70
C LEU A 76 17.35 -21.90 -8.19
N ALA A 77 17.71 -23.03 -8.80
CA ALA A 77 17.47 -23.27 -10.23
C ALA A 77 15.98 -23.33 -10.55
N ARG A 78 15.17 -23.93 -9.67
CA ARG A 78 13.70 -24.01 -9.83
C ARG A 78 13.05 -22.64 -9.76
N SER A 79 13.46 -21.81 -8.80
CA SER A 79 12.93 -20.46 -8.63
C SER A 79 13.39 -19.49 -9.71
N GLY A 80 14.64 -19.60 -10.18
CA GLY A 80 15.23 -18.66 -11.13
C GLY A 80 14.85 -18.93 -12.57
N THR A 81 14.91 -20.18 -13.00
CA THR A 81 14.80 -20.56 -14.42
C THR A 81 13.83 -21.71 -14.70
N GLY A 82 13.18 -22.28 -13.67
CA GLY A 82 12.30 -23.44 -13.80
C GLY A 82 13.05 -24.76 -14.05
N GLN A 83 14.38 -24.78 -13.94
CA GLN A 83 15.20 -25.98 -14.10
C GLN A 83 15.09 -26.87 -12.85
N GLU A 84 15.12 -28.18 -13.01
CA GLU A 84 15.13 -29.12 -11.89
C GLU A 84 16.42 -29.02 -11.07
N ILE A 85 17.56 -28.79 -11.75
CA ILE A 85 18.90 -28.63 -11.18
C ILE A 85 19.74 -27.68 -12.05
N THR A 86 20.69 -26.99 -11.43
CA THR A 86 21.69 -26.19 -12.15
C THR A 86 22.75 -27.09 -12.82
N THR A 87 23.42 -26.57 -13.85
CA THR A 87 24.46 -27.31 -14.56
C THR A 87 25.72 -27.49 -13.71
N TYR A 88 26.17 -26.41 -13.06
CA TYR A 88 27.38 -26.42 -12.22
C TYR A 88 27.04 -25.92 -10.82
N THR A 89 27.52 -26.64 -9.81
CA THR A 89 27.54 -26.22 -8.42
C THR A 89 28.95 -26.47 -7.88
N SER A 90 29.69 -25.41 -7.66
CA SER A 90 31.10 -25.46 -7.29
C SER A 90 31.29 -24.96 -5.85
N PHE A 91 32.16 -25.60 -5.12
CA PHE A 91 32.55 -25.23 -3.78
C PHE A 91 34.06 -24.98 -3.73
N ILE A 92 34.45 -23.74 -3.41
CA ILE A 92 35.85 -23.31 -3.34
C ILE A 92 36.22 -23.24 -1.87
N THR A 93 37.09 -24.12 -1.41
CA THR A 93 37.52 -24.24 -0.01
C THR A 93 38.99 -23.91 0.10
N GLY A 94 39.36 -22.66 -0.04
CA GLY A 94 40.74 -22.19 -0.06
C GLY A 94 41.36 -22.02 -1.44
N PRO A 95 42.58 -21.48 -1.53
CA PRO A 95 43.27 -21.28 -2.78
C PRO A 95 43.85 -22.60 -3.35
N GLU A 96 43.94 -22.70 -4.64
CA GLU A 96 44.76 -23.71 -5.31
C GLU A 96 46.25 -23.45 -5.08
N PRO A 97 47.14 -24.47 -5.26
CA PRO A 97 48.59 -24.28 -5.16
C PRO A 97 49.06 -23.12 -6.06
N ASP A 98 49.94 -22.28 -5.52
CA ASP A 98 50.45 -21.08 -6.21
C ASP A 98 49.42 -20.01 -6.60
N CYS A 99 48.20 -20.07 -6.02
CA CYS A 99 47.16 -19.10 -6.17
C CYS A 99 46.82 -18.37 -4.86
N GLU A 100 46.26 -17.18 -4.99
CA GLU A 100 45.76 -16.38 -3.85
C GLU A 100 44.25 -16.28 -3.92
N LEU A 101 43.56 -16.50 -2.79
CA LEU A 101 42.14 -16.33 -2.63
C LEU A 101 41.85 -15.26 -1.56
N HIS A 102 41.19 -14.18 -1.97
CA HIS A 102 40.76 -13.12 -1.08
C HIS A 102 39.23 -13.11 -0.96
N LEU A 103 38.73 -13.18 0.26
CA LEU A 103 37.31 -13.05 0.57
C LEU A 103 37.04 -11.66 1.15
N VAL A 104 36.25 -10.85 0.42
CA VAL A 104 35.83 -9.51 0.82
C VAL A 104 34.39 -9.56 1.26
N LEU A 105 34.14 -9.37 2.55
CA LEU A 105 32.81 -9.29 3.12
C LEU A 105 32.33 -7.84 3.17
N ILE A 106 31.17 -7.58 2.56
CA ILE A 106 30.57 -6.25 2.50
C ILE A 106 29.47 -6.14 3.55
N ASP A 107 29.64 -5.27 4.54
CA ASP A 107 28.59 -4.90 5.48
C ASP A 107 27.61 -3.90 4.85
N ASN A 108 28.09 -2.76 4.44
CA ASN A 108 27.30 -1.66 3.86
C ASN A 108 25.98 -1.40 4.61
N GLY A 109 26.05 -1.27 5.93
CA GLY A 109 24.91 -0.99 6.80
C GLY A 109 24.03 -2.18 7.17
N ARG A 110 24.36 -3.42 6.76
CA ARG A 110 23.59 -4.63 7.10
C ARG A 110 23.64 -4.96 8.58
N SER A 111 24.79 -4.75 9.23
CA SER A 111 24.92 -4.91 10.68
C SER A 111 24.05 -3.92 11.44
N ALA A 112 23.97 -2.67 10.98
CA ALA A 112 23.07 -1.66 11.54
C ALA A 112 21.61 -2.07 11.36
N MET A 113 21.23 -2.56 10.18
CA MET A 113 19.88 -3.07 9.91
C MET A 113 19.54 -4.29 10.76
N TRP A 114 20.50 -5.21 10.96
CA TRP A 114 20.31 -6.37 11.84
C TRP A 114 20.05 -5.98 13.29
N SER A 115 20.77 -4.97 13.78
CA SER A 115 20.61 -4.47 15.15
C SER A 115 19.32 -3.68 15.37
N ASP A 116 18.64 -3.27 14.30
CA ASP A 116 17.38 -2.54 14.34
C ASP A 116 16.20 -3.52 14.40
N PRO A 117 15.44 -3.60 15.50
CA PRO A 117 14.33 -4.54 15.65
C PRO A 117 13.25 -4.38 14.59
N ASP A 118 13.01 -3.15 14.13
CA ASP A 118 11.98 -2.85 13.15
C ASP A 118 12.45 -3.16 11.71
N ALA A 119 13.74 -2.91 11.37
CA ALA A 119 14.24 -3.04 10.02
C ALA A 119 14.83 -4.44 9.68
N ARG A 120 15.22 -5.23 10.69
CA ARG A 120 15.92 -6.54 10.47
C ARG A 120 15.15 -7.50 9.58
N GLU A 121 13.82 -7.46 9.60
CA GLU A 121 12.99 -8.31 8.74
C GLU A 121 13.24 -8.09 7.24
N ALA A 122 13.71 -6.91 6.84
CA ALA A 122 14.05 -6.62 5.45
C ALA A 122 15.29 -7.38 4.96
N LEU A 123 16.16 -7.83 5.85
CA LEU A 123 17.33 -8.67 5.51
C LEU A 123 16.94 -10.05 4.95
N ARG A 124 15.70 -10.50 5.16
CA ARG A 124 15.17 -11.74 4.56
C ARG A 124 14.94 -11.63 3.05
N CYS A 125 15.15 -10.45 2.47
CA CYS A 125 14.88 -10.20 1.05
C CYS A 125 15.75 -11.06 0.13
N ILE A 126 15.11 -11.88 -0.71
CA ILE A 126 15.76 -12.72 -1.72
C ILE A 126 15.97 -12.02 -3.07
N ARG A 127 15.62 -10.72 -3.16
CA ARG A 127 15.83 -9.85 -4.33
C ARG A 127 15.08 -10.29 -5.60
N CYS A 128 13.91 -10.93 -5.43
CA CYS A 128 13.10 -11.44 -6.54
C CYS A 128 12.36 -10.34 -7.34
N ALA A 129 12.38 -9.09 -6.87
CA ALA A 129 11.72 -7.91 -7.45
C ALA A 129 10.18 -7.94 -7.51
N ALA A 130 9.48 -8.98 -7.01
CA ALA A 130 8.02 -9.08 -7.04
C ALA A 130 7.33 -7.83 -6.45
N CYS A 131 7.88 -7.24 -5.39
CA CYS A 131 7.36 -6.01 -4.80
C CYS A 131 7.51 -4.76 -5.69
N ALA A 132 8.46 -4.75 -6.62
CA ALA A 132 8.60 -3.71 -7.64
C ALA A 132 7.60 -3.90 -8.79
N ASP A 133 7.38 -5.15 -9.22
CA ASP A 133 6.44 -5.50 -10.28
C ASP A 133 5.02 -5.02 -10.00
N VAL A 134 4.55 -5.17 -8.75
CA VAL A 134 3.19 -4.76 -8.37
C VAL A 134 3.10 -3.31 -7.93
N CYS A 135 4.21 -2.59 -7.86
CA CYS A 135 4.24 -1.22 -7.35
C CYS A 135 3.76 -0.21 -8.42
N PRO A 136 2.59 0.45 -8.23
CA PRO A 136 2.05 1.32 -9.26
C PRO A 136 2.98 2.49 -9.64
N PRO A 137 3.64 3.20 -8.71
CA PRO A 137 4.65 4.20 -9.09
C PRO A 137 5.84 3.61 -9.86
N TYR A 138 6.34 2.44 -9.44
CA TYR A 138 7.46 1.80 -10.11
C TYR A 138 7.13 1.45 -11.57
N GLN A 139 5.92 0.97 -11.84
CA GLN A 139 5.46 0.67 -13.20
C GLN A 139 5.40 1.91 -14.10
N VAL A 140 5.24 3.11 -13.53
CA VAL A 140 5.23 4.37 -14.29
C VAL A 140 6.63 4.91 -14.52
N VAL A 141 7.49 4.93 -13.48
CA VAL A 141 8.77 5.66 -13.53
C VAL A 141 10.00 4.75 -13.68
N GLY A 142 9.86 3.46 -13.38
CA GLY A 142 10.96 2.49 -13.41
C GLY A 142 12.00 2.65 -12.30
N GLY A 143 12.97 1.73 -12.27
CA GLY A 143 13.96 1.65 -11.19
C GLY A 143 14.92 2.84 -11.11
N HIS A 144 15.24 3.48 -12.25
CA HIS A 144 16.16 4.62 -12.26
C HIS A 144 15.64 5.83 -11.47
N VAL A 145 14.32 6.05 -11.47
CA VAL A 145 13.71 7.16 -10.69
C VAL A 145 13.64 6.82 -9.20
N PHE A 146 13.42 5.54 -8.86
CA PHE A 146 13.58 5.09 -7.47
C PHE A 146 15.03 5.23 -6.98
N GLY A 147 15.98 5.17 -7.91
CA GLY A 147 17.41 5.34 -7.62
C GLY A 147 18.02 4.16 -6.85
N TYR A 148 19.36 4.23 -6.71
CA TYR A 148 20.17 3.29 -5.94
C TYR A 148 20.11 1.82 -6.43
N VAL A 149 20.85 0.94 -5.73
CA VAL A 149 20.96 -0.48 -6.09
C VAL A 149 19.68 -1.25 -5.83
N TYR A 150 19.02 -0.94 -4.73
CA TYR A 150 17.72 -1.50 -4.39
C TYR A 150 16.63 -0.49 -4.72
N SER A 151 15.75 -0.84 -5.64
CA SER A 151 14.63 -0.01 -6.06
C SER A 151 13.28 -0.67 -5.69
N GLY A 152 12.19 0.04 -5.92
CA GLY A 152 10.86 -0.42 -5.53
C GLY A 152 10.66 -0.44 -4.01
N ALA A 153 9.69 -1.21 -3.53
CA ALA A 153 9.28 -1.17 -2.13
C ALA A 153 10.40 -1.57 -1.15
N ILE A 154 11.19 -2.59 -1.46
CA ILE A 154 12.31 -3.00 -0.60
C ILE A 154 13.41 -1.93 -0.55
N GLY A 155 13.61 -1.20 -1.64
CA GLY A 155 14.56 -0.10 -1.70
C GLY A 155 14.22 1.02 -0.73
N LEU A 156 12.93 1.31 -0.51
CA LEU A 156 12.48 2.32 0.45
C LEU A 156 12.84 1.96 1.91
N VAL A 157 13.09 0.69 2.19
CA VAL A 157 13.55 0.23 3.51
C VAL A 157 15.07 0.20 3.59
N ASN A 158 15.75 -0.26 2.55
CA ASN A 158 17.19 -0.52 2.56
C ASN A 158 18.03 0.73 2.28
N THR A 159 17.55 1.65 1.46
CA THR A 159 18.31 2.85 1.04
C THR A 159 18.87 3.67 2.21
N PRO A 160 18.13 3.94 3.30
CA PRO A 160 18.67 4.70 4.43
C PRO A 160 19.88 4.06 5.08
N PHE A 161 19.94 2.73 5.13
CA PHE A 161 21.05 1.97 5.72
C PHE A 161 22.27 1.90 4.80
N HIS A 162 22.04 1.83 3.49
CA HIS A 162 23.11 1.66 2.50
C HIS A 162 23.71 3.00 2.02
N HIS A 163 22.91 4.07 2.00
CA HIS A 163 23.27 5.36 1.39
C HIS A 163 23.02 6.57 2.29
N GLY A 164 22.53 6.33 3.52
CA GLY A 164 22.18 7.40 4.48
C GLY A 164 20.76 7.93 4.30
N ILE A 165 20.26 8.59 5.35
CA ILE A 165 18.85 8.99 5.44
C ILE A 165 18.47 10.09 4.43
N GLN A 166 19.43 10.93 3.99
CA GLN A 166 19.20 11.97 2.98
C GLN A 166 18.83 11.36 1.62
N ALA A 167 19.39 10.18 1.31
CA ALA A 167 19.12 9.46 0.06
C ALA A 167 17.68 8.91 -0.01
N ASP A 168 17.03 8.72 1.13
CA ASP A 168 15.70 8.12 1.24
C ASP A 168 14.56 9.10 0.91
N ALA A 169 14.74 10.39 1.16
CA ALA A 169 13.67 11.40 1.09
C ALA A 169 12.96 11.45 -0.27
N GLY A 170 13.70 11.36 -1.37
CA GLY A 170 13.14 11.32 -2.73
C GLY A 170 12.32 10.07 -2.99
N PRO A 171 12.92 8.88 -2.93
CA PRO A 171 12.22 7.60 -3.12
C PRO A 171 11.00 7.40 -2.23
N GLN A 172 11.08 7.77 -0.94
CA GLN A 172 9.96 7.65 0.01
C GLN A 172 8.72 8.42 -0.44
N SER A 173 8.88 9.56 -1.10
CA SER A 173 7.76 10.37 -1.57
C SER A 173 6.97 9.72 -2.72
N LEU A 174 7.55 8.75 -3.43
CA LEU A 174 6.89 8.01 -4.50
C LEU A 174 5.87 6.97 -3.98
N CYS A 175 6.02 6.48 -2.74
CA CYS A 175 5.15 5.44 -2.22
C CYS A 175 3.73 5.97 -1.96
N VAL A 176 2.75 5.33 -2.60
CA VAL A 176 1.30 5.65 -2.50
C VAL A 176 0.58 4.87 -1.39
N SER A 177 1.29 4.17 -0.53
CA SER A 177 0.74 3.36 0.58
C SER A 177 -0.35 2.37 0.16
N CYS A 178 -0.23 1.77 -1.03
CA CYS A 178 -1.25 0.83 -1.55
C CYS A 178 -1.18 -0.58 -0.94
N ASN A 179 -0.12 -0.92 -0.24
CA ASN A 179 0.16 -2.19 0.43
C ASN A 179 0.29 -3.44 -0.48
N ALA A 180 0.27 -3.30 -1.81
CA ALA A 180 0.40 -4.42 -2.73
C ALA A 180 1.72 -5.19 -2.57
N CYS A 181 2.80 -4.52 -2.17
CA CYS A 181 4.11 -5.16 -1.97
C CYS A 181 4.13 -6.23 -0.87
N ALA A 182 3.22 -6.16 0.12
CA ALA A 182 3.11 -7.19 1.16
C ALA A 182 2.47 -8.48 0.63
N THR A 183 1.48 -8.36 -0.28
CA THR A 183 0.71 -9.52 -0.76
C THR A 183 1.50 -10.45 -1.67
N VAL A 184 2.58 -9.96 -2.25
CA VAL A 184 3.41 -10.70 -3.22
C VAL A 184 4.78 -11.09 -2.68
N CYS A 185 5.14 -10.68 -1.46
CA CYS A 185 6.45 -10.99 -0.91
C CYS A 185 6.55 -12.48 -0.53
N PRO A 186 7.36 -13.31 -1.24
CA PRO A 186 7.40 -14.75 -1.01
C PRO A 186 8.04 -15.13 0.33
N VAL A 187 8.75 -14.22 0.96
CA VAL A 187 9.40 -14.41 2.27
C VAL A 187 8.70 -13.64 3.39
N GLY A 188 7.52 -13.07 3.12
CA GLY A 188 6.65 -12.47 4.13
C GLY A 188 7.21 -11.23 4.83
N ILE A 189 8.00 -10.39 4.13
CA ILE A 189 8.49 -9.13 4.71
C ILE A 189 7.32 -8.15 4.82
N PRO A 190 7.07 -7.54 6.00
CA PRO A 190 5.98 -6.57 6.20
C PRO A 190 6.35 -5.19 5.62
N LEU A 191 6.61 -5.14 4.31
CA LEU A 191 7.13 -3.95 3.62
C LEU A 191 6.35 -2.66 3.88
N PRO A 192 5.00 -2.63 3.88
CA PRO A 192 4.28 -1.39 4.14
C PRO A 192 4.59 -0.77 5.49
N GLN A 193 4.65 -1.59 6.53
CA GLN A 193 4.97 -1.15 7.89
C GLN A 193 6.40 -0.60 7.97
N LEU A 194 7.37 -1.34 7.42
CA LEU A 194 8.77 -0.93 7.39
C LEU A 194 8.97 0.38 6.62
N ILE A 195 8.25 0.57 5.51
CA ILE A 195 8.28 1.81 4.72
C ILE A 195 7.75 2.99 5.55
N LEU A 196 6.64 2.81 6.28
CA LEU A 196 6.09 3.86 7.13
C LEU A 196 7.03 4.21 8.29
N ASP A 197 7.68 3.21 8.89
CA ASP A 197 8.67 3.42 9.96
C ASP A 197 9.89 4.18 9.44
N GLN A 198 10.43 3.82 8.28
CA GLN A 198 11.52 4.56 7.64
C GLN A 198 11.10 5.99 7.24
N ARG A 199 9.89 6.16 6.72
CA ARG A 199 9.35 7.49 6.43
C ARG A 199 9.27 8.37 7.67
N ALA A 200 8.84 7.81 8.80
CA ALA A 200 8.81 8.53 10.07
C ALA A 200 10.22 8.96 10.53
N ARG A 201 11.21 8.07 10.43
CA ARG A 201 12.62 8.38 10.72
C ARG A 201 13.18 9.47 9.81
N THR A 202 12.86 9.39 8.52
CA THR A 202 13.26 10.41 7.53
C THR A 202 12.68 11.78 7.87
N VAL A 203 11.40 11.82 8.24
CA VAL A 203 10.71 13.05 8.65
C VAL A 203 11.25 13.58 9.98
N GLU A 204 11.58 12.72 10.93
CA GLU A 204 12.22 13.12 12.19
C GLU A 204 13.58 13.76 11.97
N ALA A 205 14.39 13.20 11.06
CA ALA A 205 15.74 13.68 10.77
C ALA A 205 15.77 14.93 9.87
N LEU A 206 14.92 14.99 8.84
CA LEU A 206 14.97 16.02 7.78
C LEU A 206 13.82 17.01 7.87
N GLY A 207 12.77 16.71 8.62
CA GLY A 207 11.55 17.51 8.71
C GLY A 207 10.61 17.31 7.52
N LEU A 208 9.43 17.92 7.61
CA LEU A 208 8.44 17.95 6.53
C LEU A 208 8.51 19.26 5.76
N PRO A 209 8.26 19.26 4.44
CA PRO A 209 8.04 20.46 3.65
C PRO A 209 6.94 21.35 4.26
N LEU A 210 7.10 22.67 4.16
CA LEU A 210 6.18 23.64 4.78
C LEU A 210 4.72 23.46 4.35
N TYR A 211 4.47 23.15 3.07
CA TYR A 211 3.12 22.93 2.57
C TYR A 211 2.47 21.69 3.19
N LYS A 212 3.22 20.59 3.43
CA LYS A 212 2.71 19.40 4.14
C LYS A 212 2.39 19.71 5.59
N ARG A 213 3.25 20.48 6.26
CA ARG A 213 2.99 20.94 7.64
C ARG A 213 1.72 21.77 7.72
N ALA A 214 1.52 22.70 6.79
CA ALA A 214 0.30 23.52 6.71
C ALA A 214 -0.94 22.65 6.43
N ALA A 215 -0.84 21.69 5.51
CA ALA A 215 -1.93 20.75 5.23
C ALA A 215 -2.29 19.90 6.46
N LEU A 216 -1.29 19.34 7.17
CA LEU A 216 -1.52 18.59 8.40
C LEU A 216 -2.16 19.44 9.50
N MET A 217 -1.78 20.70 9.63
CA MET A 217 -2.45 21.63 10.55
C MET A 217 -3.92 21.82 10.18
N ALA A 218 -4.24 21.96 8.90
CA ALA A 218 -5.62 22.09 8.45
C ALA A 218 -6.45 20.83 8.79
N PHE A 219 -5.91 19.62 8.66
CA PHE A 219 -6.59 18.38 9.07
C PHE A 219 -6.77 18.26 10.59
N GLN A 220 -5.90 18.86 11.39
CA GLN A 220 -6.02 18.89 12.85
C GLN A 220 -7.05 19.91 13.33
N TRP A 221 -7.23 21.01 12.60
CA TRP A 221 -8.11 22.11 12.94
C TRP A 221 -9.21 22.27 11.89
N PRO A 222 -10.40 21.67 12.13
CA PRO A 222 -11.51 21.68 11.17
C PRO A 222 -11.87 23.06 10.61
N SER A 223 -11.79 24.10 11.43
CA SER A 223 -12.05 25.49 11.03
C SER A 223 -11.04 26.02 10.02
N LEU A 224 -9.77 25.67 10.15
CA LEU A 224 -8.73 26.03 9.19
C LEU A 224 -8.93 25.33 7.85
N PHE A 225 -9.30 24.05 7.89
CA PHE A 225 -9.65 23.29 6.68
C PHE A 225 -10.81 23.97 5.95
N ASP A 226 -11.90 24.30 6.66
CA ASP A 226 -13.07 24.93 6.07
C ASP A 226 -12.75 26.30 5.47
N ALA A 227 -11.94 27.12 6.17
CA ALA A 227 -11.50 28.43 5.66
C ALA A 227 -10.64 28.30 4.39
N GLY A 228 -9.65 27.40 4.41
CA GLY A 228 -8.77 27.13 3.26
C GLY A 228 -9.55 26.59 2.05
N ALA A 229 -10.46 25.64 2.27
CA ALA A 229 -11.28 25.07 1.20
C ALA A 229 -12.24 26.12 0.59
N ARG A 230 -12.81 27.04 1.41
CA ARG A 230 -13.65 28.16 0.90
C ARG A 230 -12.83 29.10 0.03
N LEU A 231 -11.64 29.48 0.49
CA LEU A 231 -10.75 30.37 -0.25
C LEU A 231 -10.34 29.75 -1.59
N ALA A 232 -9.91 28.49 -1.58
CA ALA A 232 -9.53 27.74 -2.78
C ALA A 232 -10.70 27.61 -3.76
N ALA A 233 -11.93 27.39 -3.27
CA ALA A 233 -13.13 27.30 -4.11
C ALA A 233 -13.51 28.65 -4.75
N VAL A 234 -13.36 29.76 -4.02
CA VAL A 234 -13.57 31.12 -4.54
C VAL A 234 -12.55 31.43 -5.64
N ALA A 235 -11.29 31.10 -5.40
CA ALA A 235 -10.20 31.29 -6.35
C ALA A 235 -10.21 30.27 -7.51
N ARG A 236 -11.15 29.32 -7.52
CA ARG A 236 -11.25 28.23 -8.51
C ARG A 236 -9.94 27.48 -8.71
N VAL A 237 -9.18 27.28 -7.64
CA VAL A 237 -7.88 26.63 -7.67
C VAL A 237 -8.00 25.24 -8.29
N PRO A 238 -7.21 24.92 -9.32
CA PRO A 238 -7.14 23.55 -9.82
C PRO A 238 -6.52 22.64 -8.76
N LEU A 239 -7.08 21.45 -8.59
CA LEU A 239 -6.58 20.50 -7.60
C LEU A 239 -5.58 19.53 -8.26
N PRO A 240 -4.49 19.17 -7.59
CA PRO A 240 -3.55 18.17 -8.09
C PRO A 240 -4.20 16.80 -8.38
N ILE A 241 -5.32 16.52 -7.71
CA ILE A 241 -6.15 15.31 -7.89
C ILE A 241 -7.11 15.41 -9.08
N GLY A 242 -7.00 16.42 -9.91
CA GLY A 242 -7.92 16.75 -11.00
C GLY A 242 -9.15 17.56 -10.53
N GLY A 243 -9.81 18.22 -11.47
CA GLY A 243 -10.95 19.08 -11.19
C GLY A 243 -10.61 20.39 -10.48
N ARG A 244 -11.64 21.03 -9.89
CA ARG A 244 -11.51 22.32 -9.19
C ARG A 244 -11.95 22.22 -7.73
N ALA A 245 -11.39 23.05 -6.88
CA ALA A 245 -11.77 23.16 -5.48
C ALA A 245 -13.26 23.47 -5.32
N ARG A 246 -13.92 22.80 -4.38
CA ARG A 246 -15.34 22.93 -4.07
C ARG A 246 -15.54 23.61 -2.73
N ARG A 247 -16.64 24.31 -2.54
CA ARG A 247 -16.98 24.90 -1.24
C ARG A 247 -17.32 23.80 -0.24
N PRO A 248 -16.86 23.90 1.01
CA PRO A 248 -17.26 22.98 2.07
C PRO A 248 -18.77 22.99 2.30
N ALA A 249 -19.35 21.83 2.57
CA ALA A 249 -20.76 21.68 2.90
C ALA A 249 -21.13 22.48 4.16
N ARG A 250 -22.34 23.05 4.19
CA ARG A 250 -22.88 23.77 5.36
C ARG A 250 -23.63 22.82 6.30
N ASP A 251 -24.50 21.98 5.73
CA ASP A 251 -25.22 20.94 6.47
C ASP A 251 -24.41 19.67 6.52
N ARG A 252 -23.98 19.32 7.73
CA ARG A 252 -23.18 18.13 8.02
C ARG A 252 -23.89 17.23 9.03
N ALA A 253 -23.64 15.92 8.93
CA ALA A 253 -24.25 14.92 9.83
C ALA A 253 -23.74 15.00 11.29
N LEU A 254 -22.67 15.74 11.54
CA LEU A 254 -21.99 15.82 12.83
C LEU A 254 -22.94 16.19 14.00
N GLY A 255 -22.96 15.37 15.02
CA GLY A 255 -23.80 15.56 16.21
C GLY A 255 -25.26 15.19 16.01
N ARG A 256 -25.62 14.51 14.91
CA ARG A 256 -26.99 14.05 14.63
C ARG A 256 -27.14 12.56 14.93
N ASN A 257 -28.37 12.18 15.27
CA ASN A 257 -28.77 10.79 15.47
C ASN A 257 -29.88 10.46 14.47
N PHE A 258 -29.81 9.28 13.88
CA PHE A 258 -30.74 8.81 12.87
C PHE A 258 -31.29 7.44 13.27
N ALA A 259 -32.60 7.33 13.46
CA ALA A 259 -33.25 6.05 13.67
C ALA A 259 -33.18 5.18 12.41
N GLY A 260 -33.15 3.87 12.59
CA GLY A 260 -33.29 2.91 11.52
C GLY A 260 -34.63 3.06 10.80
N ARG A 261 -34.72 2.58 9.55
CA ARG A 261 -35.98 2.55 8.81
C ARG A 261 -36.85 1.39 9.31
N SER A 262 -38.13 1.66 9.53
CA SER A 262 -39.11 0.64 9.89
C SER A 262 -39.69 -0.09 8.67
N SER A 263 -39.43 0.40 7.46
CA SER A 263 -39.92 -0.16 6.19
C SER A 263 -38.86 -0.06 5.11
N GLY A 264 -38.94 -0.95 4.12
CA GLY A 264 -38.01 -1.05 2.98
C GLY A 264 -37.38 -2.45 2.88
N PRO A 265 -36.76 -2.77 1.73
CA PRO A 265 -36.35 -4.16 1.43
C PRO A 265 -35.26 -4.71 2.36
N TRP A 266 -34.50 -3.86 3.03
CA TRP A 266 -33.43 -4.25 3.97
C TRP A 266 -33.72 -3.95 5.44
N ALA A 267 -34.94 -3.47 5.77
CA ALA A 267 -35.27 -3.03 7.13
C ALA A 267 -35.29 -4.14 8.17
N ASP A 268 -35.53 -5.37 7.77
CA ASP A 268 -35.55 -6.57 8.62
C ASP A 268 -34.21 -7.34 8.60
N SER A 269 -33.11 -6.68 8.24
CA SER A 269 -31.78 -7.27 8.31
C SER A 269 -31.36 -7.57 9.75
N LYS A 270 -30.30 -8.38 9.92
CA LYS A 270 -29.74 -8.70 11.25
C LYS A 270 -29.21 -7.48 12.02
N ALA A 271 -29.03 -6.34 11.35
CA ALA A 271 -28.60 -5.09 11.98
C ALA A 271 -29.75 -4.29 12.60
N ARG A 272 -31.00 -4.78 12.50
CA ARG A 272 -32.17 -4.09 13.06
C ARG A 272 -32.02 -3.85 14.56
N GLY A 273 -32.10 -2.56 14.96
CA GLY A 273 -32.00 -2.12 16.34
C GLY A 273 -30.57 -1.92 16.87
N LEU A 274 -29.55 -2.41 16.18
CA LEU A 274 -28.15 -2.16 16.56
C LEU A 274 -27.85 -0.66 16.54
N VAL A 275 -27.04 -0.21 17.49
CA VAL A 275 -26.53 1.16 17.55
C VAL A 275 -25.17 1.24 16.85
N VAL A 276 -25.07 2.05 15.81
CA VAL A 276 -23.87 2.23 15.01
C VAL A 276 -23.34 3.63 15.16
N ALA A 277 -22.14 3.81 15.68
CA ALA A 277 -21.42 5.07 15.63
C ALA A 277 -20.80 5.25 14.24
N TYR A 278 -21.27 6.25 13.50
CA TYR A 278 -20.72 6.54 12.19
C TYR A 278 -19.52 7.48 12.30
N PHE A 279 -18.35 7.00 11.85
CA PHE A 279 -17.14 7.82 11.76
C PHE A 279 -17.11 8.59 10.45
N LEU A 280 -17.08 9.92 10.55
CA LEU A 280 -17.02 10.83 9.41
C LEU A 280 -15.61 10.91 8.84
N GLN A 281 -15.45 10.58 7.57
CA GLN A 281 -14.20 10.84 6.88
C GLN A 281 -14.08 12.35 6.62
N CYS A 282 -12.95 12.94 7.07
CA CYS A 282 -12.76 14.39 7.15
C CYS A 282 -12.92 15.14 5.81
N VAL A 283 -12.53 14.52 4.70
CA VAL A 283 -12.65 15.09 3.35
C VAL A 283 -14.06 14.90 2.81
N ALA A 284 -14.66 13.70 2.96
CA ALA A 284 -16.02 13.42 2.49
C ALA A 284 -17.06 14.30 3.21
N ASP A 285 -16.97 14.42 4.54
CA ASP A 285 -17.88 15.28 5.33
C ASP A 285 -17.96 16.71 4.79
N ARG A 286 -16.85 17.21 4.22
CA ARG A 286 -16.76 18.60 3.77
C ARG A 286 -16.92 18.80 2.28
N LEU A 287 -16.34 17.93 1.48
CA LEU A 287 -16.22 18.11 0.03
C LEU A 287 -17.17 17.21 -0.77
N ALA A 288 -17.71 16.16 -0.13
CA ALA A 288 -18.61 15.19 -0.76
C ALA A 288 -19.63 14.64 0.25
N PRO A 289 -20.46 15.52 0.89
CA PRO A 289 -21.40 15.12 1.94
C PRO A 289 -22.45 14.13 1.44
N GLU A 290 -22.72 14.10 0.14
CA GLU A 290 -23.60 13.12 -0.50
C GLU A 290 -23.17 11.68 -0.24
N GLN A 291 -21.86 11.42 -0.10
CA GLN A 291 -21.32 10.10 0.22
C GLN A 291 -21.62 9.71 1.68
N VAL A 292 -21.52 10.68 2.59
CA VAL A 292 -21.84 10.50 4.01
C VAL A 292 -23.33 10.22 4.20
N ASP A 293 -24.19 11.05 3.60
CA ASP A 293 -25.64 10.89 3.68
C ASP A 293 -26.09 9.55 3.10
N ALA A 294 -25.49 9.14 1.98
CA ALA A 294 -25.75 7.85 1.36
C ALA A 294 -25.33 6.67 2.28
N ALA A 295 -24.15 6.73 2.88
CA ALA A 295 -23.68 5.69 3.79
C ALA A 295 -24.57 5.56 5.03
N ILE A 296 -24.94 6.68 5.65
CA ILE A 296 -25.92 6.71 6.75
C ILE A 296 -27.27 6.16 6.27
N GLY A 297 -27.69 6.52 5.05
CA GLY A 297 -28.90 6.02 4.42
C GLY A 297 -28.92 4.49 4.27
N VAL A 298 -27.82 3.88 3.84
CA VAL A 298 -27.66 2.42 3.74
C VAL A 298 -27.76 1.76 5.12
N LEU A 299 -27.03 2.26 6.12
CA LEU A 299 -27.08 1.72 7.49
C LEU A 299 -28.50 1.77 8.07
N ARG A 300 -29.20 2.87 7.87
CA ARG A 300 -30.60 3.03 8.31
C ARG A 300 -31.55 2.11 7.54
N ALA A 301 -31.31 1.92 6.26
CA ALA A 301 -32.09 0.99 5.44
C ALA A 301 -31.93 -0.46 5.93
N CYS A 302 -30.78 -0.81 6.51
CA CYS A 302 -30.54 -2.06 7.23
C CYS A 302 -31.18 -2.12 8.63
N GLY A 303 -31.93 -1.10 9.07
CA GLY A 303 -32.58 -1.05 10.36
C GLY A 303 -31.69 -0.60 11.52
N ALA A 304 -30.44 -0.24 11.29
CA ALA A 304 -29.53 0.24 12.34
C ALA A 304 -29.86 1.67 12.79
N ASN A 305 -29.69 1.94 14.08
CA ASN A 305 -29.76 3.27 14.67
C ASN A 305 -28.38 3.92 14.58
N VAL A 306 -28.26 4.96 13.77
CA VAL A 306 -26.96 5.59 13.49
C VAL A 306 -26.78 6.84 14.36
N VAL A 307 -25.70 6.88 15.11
CA VAL A 307 -25.25 8.05 15.87
C VAL A 307 -23.99 8.63 15.24
N VAL A 308 -23.95 9.95 15.07
CA VAL A 308 -22.78 10.65 14.56
C VAL A 308 -22.23 11.54 15.66
N PRO A 309 -21.25 11.08 16.45
CA PRO A 309 -20.80 11.80 17.63
C PRO A 309 -20.17 13.16 17.26
N ARG A 310 -20.34 14.15 18.15
CA ARG A 310 -19.64 15.44 18.05
C ARG A 310 -18.16 15.27 18.39
N GLY A 311 -17.34 16.22 17.96
CA GLY A 311 -15.90 16.23 18.30
C GLY A 311 -15.05 15.31 17.44
N GLN A 312 -15.59 14.76 16.36
CA GLN A 312 -14.80 13.97 15.42
C GLN A 312 -13.79 14.83 14.67
N HIS A 313 -12.60 14.26 14.48
CA HIS A 313 -11.48 14.82 13.74
C HIS A 313 -11.03 13.86 12.64
N CYS A 314 -9.91 14.16 11.98
CA CYS A 314 -9.25 13.19 11.09
C CYS A 314 -8.82 11.95 11.88
N CYS A 315 -8.95 10.74 11.30
CA CYS A 315 -8.48 9.50 11.93
C CYS A 315 -6.96 9.45 12.18
N GLY A 316 -6.20 10.37 11.60
CA GLY A 316 -4.75 10.43 11.74
C GLY A 316 -3.97 9.77 10.60
N LEU A 317 -4.60 9.02 9.71
CA LEU A 317 -3.90 8.29 8.63
C LEU A 317 -3.05 9.21 7.75
N VAL A 318 -3.53 10.42 7.44
CA VAL A 318 -2.75 11.40 6.64
C VAL A 318 -1.44 11.78 7.33
N ALA A 319 -1.44 11.87 8.66
CA ALA A 319 -0.23 12.16 9.43
C ALA A 319 0.70 10.94 9.50
N ILE A 320 0.14 9.72 9.65
CA ILE A 320 0.89 8.45 9.60
C ILE A 320 1.57 8.31 8.23
N ASP A 321 0.82 8.44 7.15
CA ASP A 321 1.32 8.35 5.77
C ASP A 321 2.34 9.44 5.43
N SER A 322 2.32 10.57 6.15
CA SER A 322 3.30 11.63 6.01
C SER A 322 4.53 11.46 6.91
N GLY A 323 4.56 10.45 7.79
CA GLY A 323 5.64 10.23 8.75
C GLY A 323 5.63 11.16 9.97
N GLU A 324 4.57 11.97 10.17
CA GLU A 324 4.47 12.92 11.30
C GLU A 324 3.73 12.27 12.48
N LEU A 325 4.47 11.48 13.26
CA LEU A 325 3.89 10.63 14.30
C LEU A 325 3.35 11.40 15.51
N ARG A 326 3.82 12.63 15.79
CA ARG A 326 3.32 13.42 16.93
C ARG A 326 1.86 13.83 16.71
N SER A 327 1.54 14.37 15.53
CA SER A 327 0.17 14.70 15.15
C SER A 327 -0.68 13.45 15.01
N ALA A 328 -0.11 12.38 14.47
CA ALA A 328 -0.79 11.09 14.34
C ALA A 328 -1.26 10.58 15.71
N ARG A 329 -0.38 10.50 16.72
CA ARG A 329 -0.73 10.07 18.09
C ARG A 329 -1.80 10.95 18.72
N ARG A 330 -1.72 12.28 18.55
CA ARG A 330 -2.74 13.18 19.08
C ARG A 330 -4.11 12.93 18.46
N LEU A 331 -4.18 12.83 17.12
CA LEU A 331 -5.43 12.55 16.40
C LEU A 331 -5.98 11.17 16.74
N ALA A 332 -5.12 10.16 16.90
CA ALA A 332 -5.49 8.81 17.32
C ALA A 332 -6.20 8.84 18.69
N LYS A 333 -5.57 9.47 19.69
CA LYS A 333 -6.14 9.58 21.04
C LYS A 333 -7.48 10.32 21.06
N GLN A 334 -7.62 11.39 20.29
CA GLN A 334 -8.87 12.13 20.14
C GLN A 334 -9.95 11.26 19.48
N THR A 335 -9.62 10.51 18.44
CA THR A 335 -10.54 9.61 17.75
C THR A 335 -11.03 8.50 18.68
N ILE A 336 -10.12 7.86 19.42
CA ILE A 336 -10.45 6.82 20.40
C ILE A 336 -11.39 7.38 21.45
N ALA A 337 -11.02 8.48 22.11
CA ALA A 337 -11.84 9.09 23.17
C ALA A 337 -13.23 9.50 22.69
N THR A 338 -13.34 10.06 21.48
CA THR A 338 -14.62 10.48 20.89
C THR A 338 -15.54 9.29 20.61
N LEU A 339 -15.00 8.19 20.10
CA LEU A 339 -15.78 7.02 19.71
C LEU A 339 -16.12 6.12 20.90
N GLU A 340 -15.25 5.99 21.88
CA GLU A 340 -15.52 5.26 23.13
C GLU A 340 -16.66 5.91 23.96
N ALA A 341 -16.81 7.23 23.89
CA ALA A 341 -17.89 7.94 24.55
C ALA A 341 -19.29 7.59 24.00
N THR A 342 -19.35 6.86 22.89
CA THR A 342 -20.59 6.31 22.35
C THR A 342 -20.83 4.91 22.90
N SER A 343 -22.07 4.59 23.28
CA SER A 343 -22.48 3.23 23.66
C SER A 343 -22.87 2.41 22.41
N ALA A 344 -22.13 2.56 21.31
CA ALA A 344 -22.45 1.89 20.06
C ALA A 344 -21.94 0.44 20.05
N ASP A 345 -22.71 -0.45 19.44
CA ASP A 345 -22.32 -1.84 19.22
C ASP A 345 -21.16 -1.93 18.21
N TYR A 346 -21.23 -1.10 17.16
CA TYR A 346 -20.22 -1.03 16.10
C TYR A 346 -19.85 0.41 15.76
N ILE A 347 -18.61 0.56 15.27
CA ILE A 347 -18.12 1.79 14.66
C ILE A 347 -18.01 1.52 13.17
N VAL A 348 -18.71 2.31 12.35
CA VAL A 348 -18.72 2.11 10.89
C VAL A 348 -18.32 3.39 10.17
N THR A 349 -17.54 3.25 9.14
CA THR A 349 -17.16 4.36 8.25
C THR A 349 -17.34 3.98 6.78
N GLY A 350 -17.76 4.94 5.96
CA GLY A 350 -17.80 4.79 4.50
C GLY A 350 -16.44 4.93 3.82
N ALA A 351 -15.36 5.10 4.56
CA ALA A 351 -14.01 5.21 4.04
C ALA A 351 -13.16 4.04 4.52
N ALA A 352 -12.92 3.07 3.66
CA ALA A 352 -12.11 1.89 3.99
C ALA A 352 -10.71 2.28 4.54
N SER A 353 -10.11 3.37 4.05
CA SER A 353 -8.86 3.90 4.58
C SER A 353 -8.94 4.32 6.05
N CYS A 354 -10.05 4.92 6.49
CA CYS A 354 -10.26 5.27 7.90
C CYS A 354 -10.54 4.02 8.76
N ALA A 355 -11.24 3.02 8.22
CA ALA A 355 -11.43 1.74 8.90
C ALA A 355 -10.07 1.06 9.14
N ILE A 356 -9.22 0.98 8.14
CA ILE A 356 -7.86 0.42 8.23
C ILE A 356 -7.02 1.18 9.26
N ALA A 357 -7.09 2.50 9.26
CA ALA A 357 -6.42 3.30 10.29
C ALA A 357 -6.83 2.85 11.70
N MET A 358 -8.13 2.76 11.97
CA MET A 358 -8.65 2.37 13.29
C MET A 358 -8.40 0.90 13.63
N LEU A 359 -8.42 0.00 12.63
CA LEU A 359 -8.20 -1.43 12.82
C LEU A 359 -6.74 -1.79 13.08
N HIS A 360 -5.80 -1.15 12.38
CA HIS A 360 -4.41 -1.60 12.33
C HIS A 360 -3.41 -0.50 12.74
N GLU A 361 -3.59 0.73 12.25
CA GLU A 361 -2.58 1.77 12.44
C GLU A 361 -2.63 2.41 13.83
N LEU A 362 -3.82 2.63 14.40
CA LEU A 362 -3.91 3.24 15.73
C LEU A 362 -3.37 2.32 16.83
N PRO A 363 -3.70 1.00 16.86
CA PRO A 363 -3.07 0.08 17.81
C PRO A 363 -1.54 0.06 17.67
N ARG A 364 -1.04 -0.06 16.44
CA ARG A 364 0.41 -0.07 16.16
C ARG A 364 1.09 1.23 16.61
N LEU A 365 0.51 2.37 16.30
CA LEU A 365 1.03 3.70 16.63
C LEU A 365 1.16 3.93 18.14
N LEU A 366 0.26 3.33 18.92
CA LEU A 366 0.16 3.51 20.37
C LEU A 366 0.76 2.33 21.16
N ARG A 367 1.48 1.42 20.51
CA ARG A 367 2.05 0.20 21.14
C ARG A 367 2.94 0.48 22.36
N ASP A 368 3.59 1.63 22.37
CA ASP A 368 4.49 2.05 23.46
C ASP A 368 3.75 2.76 24.61
N GLU A 369 2.43 2.91 24.51
CA GLU A 369 1.56 3.55 25.51
C GLU A 369 0.47 2.55 25.95
N PRO A 370 0.70 1.68 26.95
CA PRO A 370 -0.16 0.53 27.25
C PRO A 370 -1.65 0.84 27.39
N ASP A 371 -2.01 1.89 28.16
CA ASP A 371 -3.41 2.28 28.35
C ASP A 371 -4.09 2.68 27.03
N TRP A 372 -3.40 3.40 26.17
CA TRP A 372 -3.92 3.83 24.88
C TRP A 372 -3.92 2.70 23.85
N HIS A 373 -2.95 1.81 23.93
CA HIS A 373 -2.90 0.62 23.09
C HIS A 373 -4.11 -0.28 23.34
N GLU A 374 -4.39 -0.61 24.60
CA GLU A 374 -5.57 -1.42 24.97
C GLU A 374 -6.88 -0.77 24.52
N ARG A 375 -7.01 0.56 24.67
CA ARG A 375 -8.17 1.30 24.16
C ARG A 375 -8.29 1.25 22.66
N ALA A 376 -7.16 1.37 21.94
CA ALA A 376 -7.12 1.25 20.48
C ALA A 376 -7.54 -0.15 20.02
N GLU A 377 -7.09 -1.21 20.69
CA GLU A 377 -7.49 -2.60 20.40
C GLU A 377 -9.00 -2.82 20.64
N ARG A 378 -9.55 -2.30 21.74
CA ARG A 378 -11.00 -2.35 21.98
C ARG A 378 -11.81 -1.62 20.91
N LEU A 379 -11.30 -0.46 20.43
CA LEU A 379 -11.91 0.28 19.34
C LEU A 379 -11.85 -0.53 18.04
N ALA A 380 -10.68 -1.09 17.72
CA ALA A 380 -10.47 -1.92 16.54
C ALA A 380 -11.44 -3.11 16.49
N GLY A 381 -11.63 -3.81 17.62
CA GLY A 381 -12.55 -4.95 17.70
C GLY A 381 -14.03 -4.63 17.39
N ARG A 382 -14.43 -3.35 17.37
CA ARG A 382 -15.79 -2.90 17.02
C ARG A 382 -15.85 -2.11 15.71
N THR A 383 -14.73 -1.89 15.05
CA THR A 383 -14.63 -1.08 13.83
C THR A 383 -14.81 -1.92 12.58
N LEU A 384 -15.66 -1.46 11.67
CA LEU A 384 -15.89 -2.06 10.36
C LEU A 384 -15.94 -0.97 9.27
N ASP A 385 -15.53 -1.30 8.08
CA ASP A 385 -15.93 -0.54 6.89
C ASP A 385 -17.40 -0.82 6.56
N LEU A 386 -18.00 0.08 5.78
CA LEU A 386 -19.42 0.00 5.43
C LEU A 386 -19.78 -1.32 4.73
N LEU A 387 -18.95 -1.79 3.80
CA LEU A 387 -19.27 -2.99 3.03
C LEU A 387 -19.22 -4.24 3.90
N THR A 388 -18.21 -4.35 4.76
CA THR A 388 -18.09 -5.44 5.73
C THR A 388 -19.26 -5.44 6.72
N PHE A 389 -19.68 -4.27 7.20
CA PHE A 389 -20.86 -4.18 8.07
C PHE A 389 -22.13 -4.67 7.35
N VAL A 390 -22.39 -4.20 6.13
CA VAL A 390 -23.58 -4.60 5.37
C VAL A 390 -23.55 -6.09 5.07
N ASP A 391 -22.42 -6.66 4.69
CA ASP A 391 -22.32 -8.07 4.32
C ASP A 391 -22.40 -9.01 5.51
N ARG A 392 -21.61 -8.75 6.57
CA ARG A 392 -21.40 -9.70 7.67
C ARG A 392 -22.31 -9.49 8.85
N VAL A 393 -22.70 -8.23 9.13
CA VAL A 393 -23.52 -7.89 10.28
C VAL A 393 -24.98 -7.73 9.88
N ALA A 394 -25.26 -6.93 8.85
CA ALA A 394 -26.62 -6.71 8.40
C ALA A 394 -27.18 -7.88 7.60
N ASP A 395 -26.37 -8.50 6.74
CA ASP A 395 -26.74 -9.65 5.91
C ASP A 395 -28.12 -9.50 5.24
N PRO A 396 -28.37 -8.42 4.46
CA PRO A 396 -29.69 -8.13 3.93
C PRO A 396 -30.08 -9.08 2.80
N PRO A 397 -31.38 -9.25 2.48
CA PRO A 397 -31.83 -10.12 1.41
C PRO A 397 -31.42 -9.63 0.02
N GLN A 398 -31.39 -10.57 -0.94
CA GLN A 398 -31.18 -10.28 -2.35
C GLN A 398 -32.38 -9.50 -2.92
N LEU A 399 -32.11 -8.43 -3.67
CA LEU A 399 -33.13 -7.71 -4.42
C LEU A 399 -33.17 -8.14 -5.89
N GLN A 400 -34.32 -7.95 -6.54
CA GLN A 400 -34.46 -8.21 -7.97
C GLN A 400 -33.69 -7.16 -8.78
N ALA A 401 -33.16 -7.57 -9.91
CA ALA A 401 -32.52 -6.66 -10.86
C ALA A 401 -33.56 -5.68 -11.44
N ASP A 402 -33.23 -4.39 -11.46
CA ASP A 402 -34.15 -3.32 -11.89
C ASP A 402 -33.95 -2.89 -13.35
N GLY A 403 -33.03 -3.52 -14.10
CA GLY A 403 -32.68 -3.13 -15.47
C GLY A 403 -32.08 -1.74 -15.60
N GLY A 404 -31.51 -1.23 -14.51
CA GLY A 404 -30.97 0.12 -14.40
C GLY A 404 -29.65 0.33 -15.12
N GLN A 405 -28.99 1.41 -14.76
CA GLN A 405 -27.70 1.83 -15.34
C GLN A 405 -26.58 0.85 -14.99
N GLN A 406 -25.78 0.45 -15.97
CA GLN A 406 -24.61 -0.40 -15.78
C GLN A 406 -23.53 0.34 -14.97
N VAL A 407 -22.99 -0.37 -14.00
CA VAL A 407 -21.97 0.11 -13.08
C VAL A 407 -20.71 -0.74 -13.21
N THR A 408 -19.54 -0.11 -13.26
CA THR A 408 -18.28 -0.82 -13.06
C THR A 408 -17.66 -0.42 -11.72
N TYR A 409 -16.86 -1.29 -11.13
CA TYR A 409 -16.36 -1.12 -9.76
C TYR A 409 -14.83 -1.13 -9.70
N HIS A 410 -14.27 -0.11 -9.06
CA HIS A 410 -12.86 -0.05 -8.67
C HIS A 410 -12.73 -0.36 -7.18
N SER A 411 -12.08 -1.46 -6.82
CA SER A 411 -11.74 -1.76 -5.42
C SER A 411 -10.61 -0.84 -4.95
N PHE A 412 -10.80 -0.18 -3.83
CA PHE A 412 -9.74 0.59 -3.19
C PHE A 412 -8.55 -0.33 -2.87
N CYS A 413 -7.34 0.11 -3.19
CA CYS A 413 -6.16 -0.75 -3.09
C CYS A 413 -5.93 -1.35 -1.70
N GLN A 414 -6.19 -0.61 -0.62
CA GLN A 414 -6.09 -1.15 0.73
C GLN A 414 -7.30 -2.02 1.12
N SER A 415 -8.49 -1.81 0.55
CA SER A 415 -9.61 -2.77 0.70
C SER A 415 -9.24 -4.14 0.13
N THR A 416 -8.48 -4.15 -0.97
CA THR A 416 -7.93 -5.36 -1.56
C THR A 416 -6.80 -5.95 -0.72
N ASN A 417 -5.75 -5.15 -0.47
CA ASN A 417 -4.46 -5.65 0.02
C ASN A 417 -4.37 -5.77 1.55
N VAL A 418 -5.25 -5.08 2.29
CA VAL A 418 -5.27 -5.10 3.76
C VAL A 418 -6.51 -5.79 4.30
N LEU A 419 -7.71 -5.42 3.81
CA LEU A 419 -8.97 -5.99 4.30
C LEU A 419 -9.36 -7.30 3.58
N GLY A 420 -8.82 -7.60 2.41
CA GLY A 420 -9.16 -8.79 1.62
C GLY A 420 -10.59 -8.79 1.08
N ILE A 421 -11.18 -7.62 0.85
CA ILE A 421 -12.60 -7.46 0.49
C ILE A 421 -12.82 -6.96 -0.95
N ALA A 422 -11.88 -7.18 -1.85
CA ALA A 422 -11.94 -6.68 -3.23
C ALA A 422 -13.29 -6.97 -3.94
N GLN A 423 -13.80 -8.18 -3.77
CA GLN A 423 -15.04 -8.64 -4.42
C GLN A 423 -16.31 -8.28 -3.65
N LEU A 424 -16.20 -7.68 -2.47
CA LEU A 424 -17.35 -7.41 -1.62
C LEU A 424 -18.24 -6.31 -2.18
N GLY A 425 -17.65 -5.24 -2.73
CA GLY A 425 -18.38 -4.17 -3.37
C GLY A 425 -19.22 -4.65 -4.55
N PRO A 426 -18.65 -5.32 -5.58
CA PRO A 426 -19.41 -5.91 -6.69
C PRO A 426 -20.49 -6.88 -6.22
N ARG A 427 -20.20 -7.73 -5.23
CA ARG A 427 -21.16 -8.68 -4.68
C ARG A 427 -22.37 -7.99 -4.04
N LEU A 428 -22.15 -6.98 -3.21
CA LEU A 428 -23.24 -6.22 -2.58
C LEU A 428 -24.06 -5.41 -3.59
N LEU A 429 -23.42 -4.84 -4.61
CA LEU A 429 -24.13 -4.15 -5.69
C LEU A 429 -25.05 -5.12 -6.44
N ARG A 430 -24.56 -6.30 -6.84
CA ARG A 430 -25.39 -7.34 -7.47
C ARG A 430 -26.50 -7.81 -6.52
N ARG A 431 -26.23 -7.95 -5.21
CA ARG A 431 -27.22 -8.27 -4.18
C ARG A 431 -28.32 -7.20 -4.08
N ALA A 432 -27.98 -5.94 -4.32
CA ALA A 432 -28.93 -4.82 -4.39
C ALA A 432 -29.63 -4.70 -5.75
N GLY A 433 -29.48 -5.66 -6.66
CA GLY A 433 -30.12 -5.66 -7.98
C GLY A 433 -29.44 -4.77 -9.02
N VAL A 434 -28.21 -4.30 -8.76
CA VAL A 434 -27.45 -3.46 -9.70
C VAL A 434 -26.74 -4.32 -10.75
N ASP A 435 -26.81 -3.92 -12.03
CA ASP A 435 -26.04 -4.54 -13.11
C ASP A 435 -24.57 -4.10 -13.04
N VAL A 436 -23.67 -5.03 -12.70
CA VAL A 436 -22.24 -4.77 -12.50
C VAL A 436 -21.41 -5.44 -13.58
N VAL A 437 -20.73 -4.60 -14.37
CA VAL A 437 -19.76 -5.01 -15.40
C VAL A 437 -18.36 -5.08 -14.78
N ASP A 438 -17.63 -6.14 -15.07
CA ASP A 438 -16.29 -6.34 -14.54
C ASP A 438 -15.30 -5.32 -15.11
N LEU A 439 -14.47 -4.74 -14.22
CA LEU A 439 -13.43 -3.79 -14.57
C LEU A 439 -12.09 -4.52 -14.74
N PRO A 440 -11.41 -4.42 -15.88
CA PRO A 440 -10.05 -4.88 -16.00
C PRO A 440 -9.16 -4.21 -14.94
N GLU A 441 -8.30 -5.00 -14.30
CA GLU A 441 -7.41 -4.51 -13.23
C GLU A 441 -8.17 -3.76 -12.11
N MET A 442 -9.32 -4.26 -11.72
CA MET A 442 -10.19 -3.65 -10.71
C MET A 442 -9.42 -3.27 -9.43
N GLU A 443 -8.47 -4.10 -9.04
CA GLU A 443 -7.71 -4.03 -7.79
C GLU A 443 -6.47 -3.12 -7.85
N VAL A 444 -6.02 -2.74 -9.05
CA VAL A 444 -4.85 -1.87 -9.23
C VAL A 444 -5.17 -0.45 -8.77
N CYS A 445 -4.23 0.17 -8.05
CA CYS A 445 -4.38 1.51 -7.48
C CYS A 445 -4.88 2.55 -8.49
N CYS A 446 -5.71 3.50 -8.04
CA CYS A 446 -6.19 4.61 -8.87
C CYS A 446 -5.17 5.76 -9.03
N GLY A 447 -4.04 5.73 -8.30
CA GLY A 447 -3.02 6.78 -8.34
C GLY A 447 -3.21 7.93 -7.34
N PHE A 448 -4.23 7.89 -6.46
CA PHE A 448 -4.45 8.96 -5.49
C PHE A 448 -3.31 9.06 -4.47
N GLY A 449 -3.01 7.98 -3.72
CA GLY A 449 -1.89 7.91 -2.77
C GLY A 449 -1.79 9.06 -1.77
N GLY A 450 -2.89 9.72 -1.43
CA GLY A 450 -2.90 10.85 -0.50
C GLY A 450 -1.99 12.00 -0.97
N SER A 451 -0.90 12.29 -0.24
CA SER A 451 0.05 13.35 -0.60
C SER A 451 0.87 13.04 -1.84
N ALA A 452 1.03 11.76 -2.22
CA ALA A 452 1.82 11.37 -3.38
C ALA A 452 1.25 11.96 -4.70
N SER A 453 -0.07 12.11 -4.82
CA SER A 453 -0.69 12.76 -5.99
C SER A 453 -0.36 14.27 -6.08
N VAL A 454 0.02 14.89 -4.97
CA VAL A 454 0.44 16.29 -4.91
C VAL A 454 1.95 16.41 -5.15
N ASP A 455 2.74 15.50 -4.58
CA ASP A 455 4.20 15.48 -4.69
C ASP A 455 4.65 15.08 -6.11
N HIS A 456 3.94 14.11 -6.72
CA HIS A 456 4.26 13.50 -8.02
C HIS A 456 3.03 13.44 -8.92
N PRO A 457 2.50 14.59 -9.37
CA PRO A 457 1.27 14.63 -10.17
C PRO A 457 1.41 13.92 -11.52
N GLU A 458 2.62 13.83 -12.08
CA GLU A 458 2.91 13.09 -13.31
C GLU A 458 2.80 11.58 -13.11
N VAL A 459 3.31 11.05 -12.00
CA VAL A 459 3.20 9.63 -11.64
C VAL A 459 1.74 9.27 -11.39
N SER A 460 1.06 10.07 -10.59
CA SER A 460 -0.37 9.94 -10.30
C SER A 460 -1.21 9.93 -11.60
N ARG A 461 -0.89 10.82 -12.54
CA ARG A 461 -1.53 10.89 -13.86
C ARG A 461 -1.28 9.62 -14.68
N GLY A 462 -0.07 9.10 -14.72
CA GLY A 462 0.25 7.85 -15.41
C GLY A 462 -0.61 6.69 -14.92
N ILE A 463 -0.73 6.55 -13.60
CA ILE A 463 -1.54 5.50 -12.97
C ILE A 463 -3.04 5.68 -13.28
N VAL A 464 -3.59 6.90 -13.10
CA VAL A 464 -5.03 7.13 -13.28
C VAL A 464 -5.46 7.05 -14.73
N THR A 465 -4.60 7.42 -15.68
CA THR A 465 -4.91 7.31 -17.13
C THR A 465 -5.17 5.85 -17.49
N ARG A 466 -4.27 4.92 -17.11
CA ARG A 466 -4.47 3.48 -17.31
C ARG A 466 -5.78 2.99 -16.69
N LYS A 467 -6.12 3.45 -15.48
CA LYS A 467 -7.37 3.09 -14.81
C LYS A 467 -8.59 3.59 -15.59
N LEU A 468 -8.57 4.84 -16.06
CA LEU A 468 -9.69 5.41 -16.83
C LEU A 468 -9.84 4.78 -18.22
N ASP A 469 -8.75 4.34 -18.85
CA ASP A 469 -8.81 3.57 -20.10
C ASP A 469 -9.48 2.20 -19.89
N ASN A 470 -9.16 1.52 -18.78
CA ASN A 470 -9.85 0.30 -18.40
C ASN A 470 -11.34 0.53 -18.14
N VAL A 471 -11.72 1.63 -17.47
CA VAL A 471 -13.13 2.01 -17.27
C VAL A 471 -13.83 2.25 -18.61
N ARG A 472 -13.19 2.97 -19.52
CA ARG A 472 -13.75 3.23 -20.86
C ARG A 472 -14.02 1.93 -21.63
N SER A 473 -13.15 0.93 -21.51
CA SER A 473 -13.30 -0.36 -22.19
C SER A 473 -14.51 -1.17 -21.72
N THR A 474 -15.05 -0.90 -20.52
CA THR A 474 -16.24 -1.59 -20.00
C THR A 474 -17.56 -1.12 -20.62
N GLY A 475 -17.59 0.07 -21.21
CA GLY A 475 -18.82 0.71 -21.68
C GLY A 475 -19.76 1.21 -20.58
N ALA A 476 -19.43 0.99 -19.28
CA ALA A 476 -20.24 1.45 -18.17
C ALA A 476 -20.20 2.98 -18.06
N THR A 477 -21.34 3.58 -17.70
CA THR A 477 -21.48 5.02 -17.53
C THR A 477 -21.29 5.49 -16.09
N VAL A 478 -21.21 4.54 -15.13
CA VAL A 478 -20.92 4.79 -13.73
C VAL A 478 -19.73 3.97 -13.29
N LEU A 479 -18.73 4.65 -12.73
CA LEU A 479 -17.63 4.04 -11.97
C LEU A 479 -17.92 4.17 -10.48
N CYS A 480 -17.88 3.05 -9.77
CA CYS A 480 -18.14 2.98 -8.34
C CYS A 480 -16.87 2.59 -7.58
N THR A 481 -16.66 3.13 -6.38
CA THR A 481 -15.56 2.75 -5.48
C THR A 481 -15.94 2.97 -4.01
N ASP A 482 -15.22 2.34 -3.09
CA ASP A 482 -15.47 2.30 -1.65
C ASP A 482 -14.61 3.28 -0.83
N ASN A 483 -13.88 4.18 -1.48
CA ASN A 483 -13.07 5.17 -0.77
C ASN A 483 -13.29 6.59 -1.30
N PRO A 484 -13.69 7.55 -0.45
CA PRO A 484 -13.92 8.94 -0.84
C PRO A 484 -12.74 9.61 -1.54
N GLY A 485 -11.49 9.30 -1.14
CA GLY A 485 -10.29 9.82 -1.80
C GLY A 485 -10.19 9.36 -3.25
N CYS A 486 -10.46 8.06 -3.51
CA CYS A 486 -10.50 7.51 -4.88
C CYS A 486 -11.63 8.15 -5.69
N VAL A 487 -12.81 8.35 -5.09
CA VAL A 487 -13.92 9.04 -5.78
C VAL A 487 -13.50 10.42 -6.26
N LEU A 488 -12.91 11.23 -5.38
CA LEU A 488 -12.48 12.59 -5.72
C LEU A 488 -11.41 12.59 -6.82
N HIS A 489 -10.43 11.71 -6.70
CA HIS A 489 -9.33 11.62 -7.65
C HIS A 489 -9.78 11.13 -9.04
N LEU A 490 -10.55 10.06 -9.08
CA LEU A 490 -11.08 9.51 -10.34
C LEU A 490 -12.07 10.48 -10.99
N ARG A 491 -12.95 11.12 -10.21
CA ARG A 491 -13.91 12.13 -10.69
C ARG A 491 -13.19 13.32 -11.31
N GLY A 492 -12.20 13.89 -10.62
CA GLY A 492 -11.46 15.05 -11.11
C GLY A 492 -10.66 14.74 -12.38
N ASN A 493 -10.05 13.57 -12.49
CA ASN A 493 -9.31 13.16 -13.68
C ASN A 493 -10.25 12.79 -14.84
N ALA A 494 -11.41 12.17 -14.59
CA ALA A 494 -12.43 11.92 -15.60
C ALA A 494 -12.99 13.24 -16.17
N GLU A 495 -13.29 14.23 -15.31
CA GLU A 495 -13.69 15.58 -15.71
C GLU A 495 -12.61 16.25 -16.61
N THR A 496 -11.33 16.16 -16.20
CA THR A 496 -10.21 16.72 -16.95
C THR A 496 -10.01 16.04 -18.32
N ALA A 497 -10.26 14.74 -18.39
CA ALA A 497 -10.17 13.94 -19.61
C ALA A 497 -11.47 14.00 -20.48
N HIS A 498 -12.45 14.80 -20.07
CA HIS A 498 -13.76 14.91 -20.73
C HIS A 498 -14.47 13.57 -20.96
N LEU A 499 -14.33 12.63 -20.02
CA LEU A 499 -14.97 11.32 -20.10
C LEU A 499 -16.43 11.41 -19.61
N PRO A 500 -17.41 10.85 -20.34
CA PRO A 500 -18.82 10.85 -19.95
C PRO A 500 -19.11 9.78 -18.87
N ILE A 501 -18.33 9.77 -17.80
CA ILE A 501 -18.41 8.78 -16.73
C ILE A 501 -18.78 9.48 -15.42
N GLN A 502 -19.79 8.97 -14.72
CA GLN A 502 -20.13 9.41 -13.37
C GLN A 502 -19.32 8.59 -12.35
N VAL A 503 -18.49 9.25 -11.55
CA VAL A 503 -17.76 8.58 -10.47
C VAL A 503 -18.51 8.76 -9.15
N LYS A 504 -18.90 7.65 -8.51
CA LYS A 504 -19.72 7.62 -7.29
C LYS A 504 -19.09 6.77 -6.20
N HIS A 505 -19.42 7.10 -4.97
CA HIS A 505 -19.17 6.21 -3.86
C HIS A 505 -20.13 5.02 -3.89
N VAL A 506 -19.69 3.83 -3.48
CA VAL A 506 -20.53 2.63 -3.45
C VAL A 506 -21.82 2.82 -2.65
N ALA A 507 -21.76 3.57 -1.55
CA ALA A 507 -22.93 3.90 -0.74
C ALA A 507 -24.00 4.68 -1.53
N GLU A 508 -23.62 5.57 -2.45
CA GLU A 508 -24.56 6.34 -3.28
C GLU A 508 -25.35 5.41 -4.22
N VAL A 509 -24.67 4.42 -4.77
CA VAL A 509 -25.30 3.44 -5.66
C VAL A 509 -26.21 2.49 -4.88
N LEU A 510 -25.73 1.95 -3.75
CA LEU A 510 -26.52 1.10 -2.87
C LEU A 510 -27.75 1.82 -2.32
N ALA A 511 -27.61 3.05 -1.79
CA ALA A 511 -28.73 3.82 -1.25
C ALA A 511 -29.81 4.06 -2.31
N ARG A 512 -29.41 4.32 -3.55
CA ARG A 512 -30.35 4.48 -4.68
C ARG A 512 -31.06 3.18 -5.04
N ALA A 513 -30.34 2.07 -5.06
CA ALA A 513 -30.91 0.76 -5.37
C ALA A 513 -31.93 0.30 -4.30
N ILE A 514 -31.60 0.51 -3.02
CA ILE A 514 -32.46 0.13 -1.90
C ILE A 514 -33.71 1.03 -1.77
N ALA A 515 -33.64 2.27 -2.24
CA ALA A 515 -34.75 3.21 -2.13
C ALA A 515 -35.88 2.99 -3.17
N ARG A 516 -35.64 2.17 -4.17
CA ARG A 516 -36.61 1.75 -5.19
C ARG A 516 -37.45 0.57 -4.72
#